data_f4bbef350d4801389ee5764291c28226
#
_entry.id   f4bbef350d4801389ee5764291c28226
#
_cell.length_a   1.000
_cell.length_b   1.000
_cell.length_c   1.000
_cell.angle_alpha   90.00
_cell.angle_beta   90.00
_cell.angle_gamma   90.00
#
_symmetry.space_group_name_H-M   'P 1'
#
loop_
_entity.id
_entity.type
_entity.pdbx_description
1 polymer ?
#
loop_
_entity_poly.entity_id
_entity_poly.type
_entity_poly.pdbx_seq_one_letter_code
_entity_poly.pdbx_strand_id
1 'polypeptide(L)'
;NIDEEVRQLNHDNNRFLLSDTNALLHQLVKDGDSSFVFEKIGTNIRNVMIDEFQDTSRMQWGNFKLLLLEGLSQGADSLIVGDVKQSIYRWRNGDWGILNGLNDRIEHFPIKVKTLATNRRSETNIIRFNNQIFTAAVNYLNEVYKKQLGKDCDDLQKAYADVVQESPRSVQKGYVKATFLEPDEEHDYTDQTLISLGEEV
;
A
#
# COMPACT_ATOMS: atom_id res chain seq x y z
N ASN A 1 -30.11 -7.80 7.95
CA ASN A 1 -28.87 -7.51 7.21
C ASN A 1 -27.85 -8.60 7.59
N ILE A 2 -27.11 -9.13 6.61
CA ILE A 2 -26.13 -10.22 6.83
C ILE A 2 -25.12 -9.84 7.92
N ASP A 3 -24.66 -8.59 7.92
CA ASP A 3 -23.70 -8.11 8.94
C ASP A 3 -24.26 -8.12 10.36
N GLU A 4 -25.53 -7.82 10.52
CA GLU A 4 -26.20 -7.86 11.83
C GLU A 4 -26.35 -9.30 12.33
N GLU A 5 -26.71 -10.23 11.45
CA GLU A 5 -26.83 -11.65 11.78
C GLU A 5 -25.46 -12.24 12.14
N VAL A 6 -24.39 -11.89 11.40
CA VAL A 6 -23.03 -12.33 11.71
C VAL A 6 -22.57 -11.77 13.06
N ARG A 7 -22.85 -10.51 13.37
CA ARG A 7 -22.53 -9.92 14.68
C ARG A 7 -23.29 -10.61 15.81
N GLN A 8 -24.58 -10.86 15.61
CA GLN A 8 -25.39 -11.56 16.60
C GLN A 8 -24.87 -12.97 16.84
N LEU A 9 -24.57 -13.72 15.77
CA LEU A 9 -24.02 -15.07 15.85
C LEU A 9 -22.66 -15.10 16.57
N ASN A 10 -21.81 -14.13 16.33
CA ASN A 10 -20.53 -14.01 17.01
C ASN A 10 -20.69 -13.65 18.47
N HIS A 11 -21.61 -12.74 18.81
CA HIS A 11 -21.95 -12.38 20.18
C HIS A 11 -22.48 -13.61 20.96
N ASP A 12 -23.42 -14.37 20.38
CA ASP A 12 -24.03 -15.55 21.02
C ASP A 12 -23.02 -16.68 21.26
N ASN A 13 -21.96 -16.73 20.44
CA ASN A 13 -20.87 -17.71 20.59
C ASN A 13 -19.64 -17.16 21.32
N ASN A 14 -19.71 -15.98 21.93
CA ASN A 14 -18.57 -15.29 22.55
C ASN A 14 -17.34 -15.21 21.62
N ARG A 15 -17.59 -14.94 20.34
CA ARG A 15 -16.55 -14.77 19.33
C ARG A 15 -16.41 -13.31 18.98
N PHE A 16 -15.18 -12.87 18.78
CA PHE A 16 -14.84 -11.53 18.32
C PHE A 16 -14.02 -11.64 17.03
N LEU A 17 -14.47 -10.96 15.98
CA LEU A 17 -13.73 -10.92 14.73
C LEU A 17 -12.61 -9.88 14.81
N LEU A 18 -11.43 -10.28 14.42
CA LEU A 18 -10.27 -9.37 14.39
C LEU A 18 -10.50 -8.15 13.47
N SER A 19 -11.33 -8.32 12.42
CA SER A 19 -11.78 -7.23 11.56
C SER A 19 -12.55 -6.13 12.30
N ASP A 20 -13.28 -6.50 13.37
CA ASP A 20 -14.13 -5.57 14.12
C ASP A 20 -13.32 -4.72 15.10
N THR A 21 -12.07 -5.12 15.39
CA THR A 21 -11.17 -4.38 16.29
C THR A 21 -10.97 -2.95 15.84
N ASN A 22 -10.73 -2.74 14.54
CA ASN A 22 -10.52 -1.41 14.00
C ASN A 22 -11.77 -0.53 14.09
N ALA A 23 -12.95 -1.11 13.88
CA ALA A 23 -14.22 -0.41 13.99
C ALA A 23 -14.51 -0.02 15.45
N LEU A 24 -14.29 -0.95 16.38
CA LEU A 24 -14.46 -0.70 17.81
C LEU A 24 -13.49 0.41 18.30
N LEU A 25 -12.22 0.31 17.93
CA LEU A 25 -11.24 1.32 18.28
C LEU A 25 -11.60 2.69 17.69
N HIS A 26 -12.05 2.71 16.43
CA HIS A 26 -12.50 3.94 15.78
C HIS A 26 -13.68 4.57 16.50
N GLN A 27 -14.64 3.79 16.95
CA GLN A 27 -15.77 4.27 17.72
C GLN A 27 -15.34 4.86 19.06
N LEU A 28 -14.49 4.15 19.82
CA LEU A 28 -13.93 4.62 21.10
C LEU A 28 -13.16 5.95 20.95
N VAL A 29 -12.39 6.07 19.87
CA VAL A 29 -11.63 7.29 19.58
C VAL A 29 -12.55 8.45 19.17
N LYS A 30 -13.63 8.18 18.43
CA LYS A 30 -14.56 9.20 17.93
C LYS A 30 -15.49 9.74 19.01
N ASP A 31 -15.94 8.90 19.93
CA ASP A 31 -16.90 9.26 20.97
C ASP A 31 -16.30 10.13 22.09
N GLY A 32 -15.06 10.60 21.93
CA GLY A 32 -14.40 11.52 22.87
C GLY A 32 -13.67 10.84 24.03
N ASP A 33 -13.76 9.50 24.11
CA ASP A 33 -12.99 8.69 25.06
C ASP A 33 -11.53 8.45 24.61
N SER A 34 -11.04 9.32 23.71
CA SER A 34 -9.63 9.30 23.32
C SER A 34 -8.70 9.36 24.52
N SER A 35 -9.08 10.10 25.57
CA SER A 35 -8.36 10.14 26.84
C SER A 35 -8.22 8.76 27.48
N PHE A 36 -9.27 7.93 27.44
CA PHE A 36 -9.24 6.57 27.98
C PHE A 36 -8.29 5.65 27.21
N VAL A 37 -8.30 5.73 25.87
CA VAL A 37 -7.37 4.95 25.04
C VAL A 37 -5.92 5.36 25.32
N PHE A 38 -5.65 6.67 25.38
CA PHE A 38 -4.32 7.20 25.70
C PHE A 38 -3.91 6.87 27.15
N GLU A 39 -4.82 6.95 28.10
CA GLU A 39 -4.56 6.58 29.49
C GLU A 39 -4.23 5.09 29.66
N LYS A 40 -4.92 4.20 28.91
CA LYS A 40 -4.69 2.73 28.94
C LYS A 40 -3.45 2.29 28.19
N ILE A 41 -3.18 2.87 27.02
CA ILE A 41 -1.97 2.57 26.23
C ILE A 41 -0.74 3.24 26.89
N GLY A 42 -1.00 4.19 27.79
CA GLY A 42 -0.01 4.95 28.49
C GLY A 42 0.52 6.12 27.66
N THR A 43 0.80 7.20 28.33
CA THR A 43 1.46 8.40 27.80
C THR A 43 2.90 8.13 27.33
N ASN A 44 3.28 6.85 27.18
CA ASN A 44 4.64 6.40 26.94
C ASN A 44 4.96 6.12 25.47
N ILE A 45 3.95 6.10 24.57
CA ILE A 45 4.21 5.97 23.14
C ILE A 45 4.62 7.32 22.59
N ARG A 46 5.92 7.56 22.51
CA ARG A 46 6.45 8.81 21.96
C ARG A 46 6.72 8.72 20.47
N ASN A 47 7.28 7.61 20.02
CA ASN A 47 7.70 7.41 18.63
C ASN A 47 6.79 6.41 17.96
N VAL A 48 6.23 6.77 16.82
CA VAL A 48 5.37 5.91 16.01
C VAL A 48 6.11 5.52 14.74
N MET A 49 6.24 4.22 14.51
CA MET A 49 6.79 3.68 13.27
C MET A 49 5.74 2.83 12.59
N ILE A 50 5.42 3.16 11.34
CA ILE A 50 4.44 2.42 10.53
C ILE A 50 5.12 2.00 9.25
N ASP A 51 5.11 0.69 8.98
CA ASP A 51 5.59 0.10 7.73
C ASP A 51 4.40 -0.31 6.85
N GLU A 52 4.65 -0.53 5.56
CA GLU A 52 3.63 -0.90 4.56
C GLU A 52 2.41 0.05 4.56
N PHE A 53 2.68 1.33 4.74
CA PHE A 53 1.64 2.34 4.97
C PHE A 53 0.67 2.49 3.80
N GLN A 54 1.05 2.14 2.57
CA GLN A 54 0.19 2.16 1.37
C GLN A 54 -1.03 1.24 1.49
N ASP A 55 -0.98 0.24 2.39
CA ASP A 55 -2.07 -0.71 2.62
C ASP A 55 -3.00 -0.29 3.77
N THR A 56 -2.72 0.86 4.37
CA THR A 56 -3.52 1.41 5.47
C THR A 56 -4.87 1.91 4.98
N SER A 57 -5.95 1.49 5.65
CA SER A 57 -7.29 2.01 5.39
C SER A 57 -7.50 3.37 6.06
N ARG A 58 -8.52 4.13 5.60
CA ARG A 58 -8.89 5.41 6.23
C ARG A 58 -9.26 5.27 7.70
N MET A 59 -9.90 4.16 8.07
CA MET A 59 -10.26 3.88 9.45
C MET A 59 -9.02 3.64 10.31
N GLN A 60 -8.09 2.80 9.84
CA GLN A 60 -6.82 2.56 10.52
C GLN A 60 -6.01 3.86 10.67
N TRP A 61 -5.92 4.65 9.60
CA TRP A 61 -5.27 5.95 9.66
C TRP A 61 -5.90 6.86 10.72
N GLY A 62 -7.24 6.94 10.77
CA GLY A 62 -7.95 7.71 11.79
C GLY A 62 -7.57 7.30 13.21
N ASN A 63 -7.39 6.00 13.45
CA ASN A 63 -6.99 5.47 14.75
C ASN A 63 -5.53 5.79 15.10
N PHE A 64 -4.60 5.66 14.14
CA PHE A 64 -3.17 5.89 14.39
C PHE A 64 -2.78 7.36 14.36
N LYS A 65 -3.49 8.17 13.58
CA LYS A 65 -3.18 9.60 13.43
C LYS A 65 -3.08 10.32 14.77
N LEU A 66 -3.98 10.04 15.69
CA LEU A 66 -3.98 10.71 17.01
C LEU A 66 -2.72 10.37 17.81
N LEU A 67 -2.31 9.10 17.84
CA LEU A 67 -1.06 8.67 18.49
C LEU A 67 0.16 9.34 17.86
N LEU A 68 0.17 9.41 16.54
CA LEU A 68 1.24 10.07 15.78
C LEU A 68 1.34 11.56 16.15
N LEU A 69 0.21 12.27 16.11
CA LEU A 69 0.17 13.71 16.39
C LEU A 69 0.53 14.01 17.85
N GLU A 70 0.11 13.18 18.79
CA GLU A 70 0.48 13.30 20.19
C GLU A 70 2.00 13.18 20.40
N GLY A 71 2.62 12.15 19.82
CA GLY A 71 4.07 11.99 19.86
C GLY A 71 4.81 13.18 19.26
N LEU A 72 4.37 13.63 18.07
CA LEU A 72 4.96 14.79 17.41
C LEU A 72 4.80 16.10 18.22
N SER A 73 3.66 16.31 18.89
CA SER A 73 3.43 17.49 19.75
C SER A 73 4.35 17.54 20.95
N GLN A 74 4.81 16.37 21.41
CA GLN A 74 5.80 16.23 22.48
C GLN A 74 7.26 16.32 21.97
N GLY A 75 7.45 16.63 20.70
CA GLY A 75 8.78 16.76 20.09
C GLY A 75 9.46 15.42 19.79
N ALA A 76 8.69 14.33 19.71
CA ALA A 76 9.23 13.03 19.33
C ALA A 76 9.29 12.85 17.80
N ASP A 77 10.23 12.03 17.34
CA ASP A 77 10.33 11.65 15.94
C ASP A 77 9.45 10.44 15.63
N SER A 78 8.88 10.43 14.43
CA SER A 78 8.10 9.30 13.93
C SER A 78 8.53 8.94 12.51
N LEU A 79 8.30 7.71 12.10
CA LEU A 79 8.68 7.20 10.79
C LEU A 79 7.51 6.48 10.12
N ILE A 80 7.22 6.88 8.89
CA ILE A 80 6.26 6.19 8.03
C ILE A 80 7.02 5.68 6.81
N VAL A 81 6.89 4.40 6.54
CA VAL A 81 7.50 3.73 5.40
C VAL A 81 6.41 3.12 4.53
N GLY A 82 6.52 3.29 3.23
CA GLY A 82 5.57 2.72 2.29
C GLY A 82 5.92 3.06 0.84
N ASP A 83 5.30 2.35 -0.06
CA ASP A 83 5.46 2.54 -1.50
C ASP A 83 4.08 2.47 -2.17
N VAL A 84 3.59 3.58 -2.69
CA VAL A 84 2.27 3.67 -3.35
C VAL A 84 2.13 2.67 -4.51
N LYS A 85 3.24 2.31 -5.16
CA LYS A 85 3.29 1.34 -6.27
C LYS A 85 3.02 -0.11 -5.82
N GLN A 86 3.20 -0.39 -4.52
CA GLN A 86 2.97 -1.72 -3.94
C GLN A 86 1.59 -1.87 -3.31
N SER A 87 0.70 -0.89 -3.43
CA SER A 87 -0.65 -0.96 -2.88
C SER A 87 -1.51 -1.94 -3.69
N ILE A 88 -1.74 -3.14 -3.13
CA ILE A 88 -2.51 -4.22 -3.73
C ILE A 88 -3.76 -4.59 -2.92
N TYR A 89 -3.97 -3.98 -1.76
CA TYR A 89 -5.04 -4.31 -0.82
C TYR A 89 -6.24 -3.35 -0.87
N ARG A 90 -6.55 -2.79 -2.06
CA ARG A 90 -7.74 -1.94 -2.24
C ARG A 90 -9.04 -2.65 -1.85
N TRP A 91 -9.13 -3.94 -2.10
CA TRP A 91 -10.26 -4.79 -1.71
C TRP A 91 -10.43 -4.95 -0.19
N ARG A 92 -9.40 -4.64 0.60
CA ARG A 92 -9.41 -4.52 2.07
C ARG A 92 -9.53 -3.08 2.55
N ASN A 93 -9.97 -2.15 1.69
CA ASN A 93 -10.04 -0.72 1.96
C ASN A 93 -8.69 -0.01 2.16
N GLY A 94 -7.58 -0.60 1.72
CA GLY A 94 -6.30 0.09 1.62
C GLY A 94 -6.44 1.32 0.71
N ASP A 95 -5.91 2.45 1.14
CA ASP A 95 -5.99 3.71 0.40
C ASP A 95 -4.61 4.35 0.29
N TRP A 96 -3.90 4.03 -0.79
CA TRP A 96 -2.57 4.60 -1.09
C TRP A 96 -2.59 6.14 -1.18
N GLY A 97 -3.75 6.75 -1.44
CA GLY A 97 -3.92 8.19 -1.46
C GLY A 97 -3.67 8.85 -0.09
N ILE A 98 -3.70 8.06 1.00
CA ILE A 98 -3.33 8.57 2.32
C ILE A 98 -1.84 8.86 2.37
N LEU A 99 -1.00 7.93 1.88
CA LEU A 99 0.45 8.09 1.82
C LEU A 99 0.84 9.24 0.86
N ASN A 100 0.22 9.27 -0.31
CA ASN A 100 0.50 10.29 -1.32
C ASN A 100 0.13 11.71 -0.86
N GLY A 101 -0.93 11.86 -0.06
CA GLY A 101 -1.39 13.14 0.50
C GLY A 101 -1.02 13.36 1.97
N LEU A 102 0.04 12.72 2.48
CA LEU A 102 0.39 12.76 3.89
C LEU A 102 0.76 14.18 4.36
N ASN A 103 1.43 14.97 3.53
CA ASN A 103 1.79 16.36 3.84
C ASN A 103 0.55 17.22 4.15
N ASP A 104 -0.52 17.04 3.40
CA ASP A 104 -1.76 17.79 3.58
C ASP A 104 -2.57 17.31 4.81
N ARG A 105 -2.26 16.12 5.31
CA ARG A 105 -2.97 15.49 6.43
C ARG A 105 -2.33 15.73 7.79
N ILE A 106 -1.07 16.18 7.80
CA ILE A 106 -0.27 16.49 9.01
C ILE A 106 0.25 17.94 8.88
N GLU A 107 -0.68 18.90 8.76
CA GLU A 107 -0.41 20.29 8.39
C GLU A 107 0.53 21.05 9.35
N HIS A 108 0.62 20.66 10.62
CA HIS A 108 1.35 21.41 11.63
C HIS A 108 2.76 20.89 11.91
N PHE A 109 3.16 19.80 11.26
CA PHE A 109 4.46 19.17 11.51
C PHE A 109 5.25 19.02 10.21
N PRO A 110 6.52 19.41 10.17
CA PRO A 110 7.35 19.29 8.99
C PRO A 110 7.61 17.82 8.67
N ILE A 111 7.30 17.39 7.44
CA ILE A 111 7.58 16.05 6.96
C ILE A 111 8.83 16.08 6.10
N LYS A 112 9.80 15.22 6.41
CA LYS A 112 10.99 15.00 5.61
C LYS A 112 10.84 13.73 4.80
N VAL A 113 10.53 13.88 3.51
CA VAL A 113 10.43 12.74 2.58
C VAL A 113 11.82 12.33 2.12
N LYS A 114 12.07 11.01 2.13
CA LYS A 114 13.27 10.39 1.57
C LYS A 114 12.88 9.19 0.72
N THR A 115 13.35 9.16 -0.52
CA THR A 115 13.19 8.02 -1.41
C THR A 115 14.38 7.07 -1.27
N LEU A 116 14.10 5.77 -1.16
CA LEU A 116 15.10 4.71 -1.13
C LEU A 116 15.26 4.14 -2.55
N ALA A 117 16.12 4.74 -3.36
CA ALA A 117 16.30 4.35 -4.75
C ALA A 117 17.10 3.06 -4.95
N THR A 118 17.90 2.64 -3.97
CA THR A 118 18.79 1.48 -4.11
C THR A 118 18.06 0.18 -3.79
N ASN A 119 17.90 -0.68 -4.79
CA ASN A 119 17.36 -2.04 -4.63
C ASN A 119 18.49 -3.01 -4.28
N ARG A 120 18.46 -3.53 -3.04
CA ARG A 120 19.42 -4.51 -2.52
C ARG A 120 18.89 -5.96 -2.58
N ARG A 121 17.62 -6.14 -2.91
CA ARG A 121 16.93 -7.44 -2.97
C ARG A 121 17.22 -8.18 -4.26
N SER A 122 17.06 -7.50 -5.39
CA SER A 122 17.05 -8.11 -6.72
C SER A 122 18.42 -8.06 -7.42
N GLU A 123 18.63 -8.95 -8.36
CA GLU A 123 19.79 -8.92 -9.24
C GLU A 123 19.66 -7.83 -10.32
N THR A 124 20.79 -7.39 -10.86
CA THR A 124 20.91 -6.23 -11.76
C THR A 124 20.03 -6.32 -13.00
N ASN A 125 19.94 -7.51 -13.64
CA ASN A 125 19.12 -7.67 -14.83
C ASN A 125 17.62 -7.56 -14.54
N ILE A 126 17.18 -8.02 -13.36
CA ILE A 126 15.78 -7.90 -12.91
C ILE A 126 15.44 -6.43 -12.66
N ILE A 127 16.33 -5.69 -11.97
CA ILE A 127 16.13 -4.25 -11.72
C ILE A 127 16.03 -3.49 -13.04
N ARG A 128 16.94 -3.77 -13.99
CA ARG A 128 16.93 -3.13 -15.31
C ARG A 128 15.65 -3.41 -16.08
N PHE A 129 15.21 -4.68 -16.09
CA PHE A 129 13.96 -5.05 -16.73
C PHE A 129 12.77 -4.33 -16.10
N ASN A 130 12.66 -4.34 -14.77
CA ASN A 130 11.58 -3.66 -14.07
C ASN A 130 11.58 -2.16 -14.35
N ASN A 131 12.73 -1.50 -14.32
CA ASN A 131 12.83 -0.09 -14.64
C ASN A 131 12.30 0.22 -16.05
N GLN A 132 12.64 -0.60 -17.02
CA GLN A 132 12.20 -0.43 -18.41
C GLN A 132 10.71 -0.69 -18.57
N ILE A 133 10.23 -1.83 -18.05
CA ILE A 133 8.82 -2.21 -18.25
C ILE A 133 7.86 -1.29 -17.53
N PHE A 134 8.15 -0.93 -16.28
CA PHE A 134 7.25 -0.04 -15.52
C PHE A 134 7.26 1.39 -16.10
N THR A 135 8.40 1.90 -16.55
CA THR A 135 8.44 3.21 -17.21
C THR A 135 7.62 3.18 -18.51
N ALA A 136 7.78 2.15 -19.33
CA ALA A 136 7.02 2.02 -20.58
C ALA A 136 5.52 1.82 -20.33
N ALA A 137 5.16 0.95 -19.36
CA ALA A 137 3.78 0.66 -19.02
C ALA A 137 3.05 1.91 -18.48
N VAL A 138 3.67 2.69 -17.62
CA VAL A 138 3.10 3.93 -17.10
C VAL A 138 2.79 4.92 -18.22
N ASN A 139 3.73 5.12 -19.15
CA ASN A 139 3.52 6.01 -20.27
C ASN A 139 2.38 5.53 -21.17
N TYR A 140 2.36 4.23 -21.51
CA TYR A 140 1.29 3.64 -22.32
C TYR A 140 -0.09 3.75 -21.64
N LEU A 141 -0.18 3.35 -20.38
CA LEU A 141 -1.43 3.39 -19.62
C LEU A 141 -1.95 4.82 -19.44
N ASN A 142 -1.06 5.77 -19.24
CA ASN A 142 -1.44 7.18 -19.11
C ASN A 142 -2.09 7.69 -20.40
N GLU A 143 -1.55 7.33 -21.57
CA GLU A 143 -2.16 7.64 -22.87
C GLU A 143 -3.53 6.95 -23.06
N VAL A 144 -3.66 5.69 -22.64
CA VAL A 144 -4.93 4.97 -22.68
C VAL A 144 -5.98 5.65 -21.79
N TYR A 145 -5.62 6.00 -20.56
CA TYR A 145 -6.52 6.69 -19.63
C TYR A 145 -6.95 8.06 -20.14
N LYS A 146 -6.04 8.85 -20.70
CA LYS A 146 -6.38 10.14 -21.32
C LYS A 146 -7.42 9.98 -22.42
N LYS A 147 -7.27 8.96 -23.26
CA LYS A 147 -8.22 8.68 -24.34
C LYS A 147 -9.59 8.21 -23.84
N GLN A 148 -9.61 7.34 -22.81
CA GLN A 148 -10.84 6.75 -22.28
C GLN A 148 -11.63 7.72 -21.41
N LEU A 149 -10.97 8.49 -20.58
CA LEU A 149 -11.61 9.37 -19.60
C LEU A 149 -11.85 10.79 -20.14
N GLY A 150 -11.23 11.15 -21.27
CA GLY A 150 -11.32 12.51 -21.82
C GLY A 150 -10.75 13.58 -20.88
N LYS A 151 -9.96 13.19 -19.90
CA LYS A 151 -9.36 14.06 -18.89
C LYS A 151 -7.87 13.81 -18.81
N ASP A 152 -7.10 14.86 -18.57
CA ASP A 152 -5.72 14.70 -18.12
C ASP A 152 -5.72 14.12 -16.70
N CYS A 153 -5.24 12.89 -16.59
CA CYS A 153 -5.03 12.21 -15.32
C CYS A 153 -3.54 11.90 -15.22
N ASP A 154 -2.87 12.53 -14.29
CA ASP A 154 -1.43 12.37 -14.05
C ASP A 154 -1.13 11.61 -12.74
N ASP A 155 -2.17 11.03 -12.12
CA ASP A 155 -2.03 10.30 -10.86
C ASP A 155 -1.10 9.10 -10.99
N LEU A 156 -1.18 8.39 -12.13
CA LEU A 156 -0.30 7.25 -12.40
C LEU A 156 1.16 7.71 -12.58
N GLN A 157 1.39 8.81 -13.30
CA GLN A 157 2.73 9.36 -13.46
C GLN A 157 3.31 9.85 -12.14
N LYS A 158 2.51 10.50 -11.29
CA LYS A 158 2.93 10.92 -9.95
C LYS A 158 3.28 9.73 -9.06
N ALA A 159 2.45 8.69 -9.07
CA ALA A 159 2.68 7.48 -8.27
C ALA A 159 3.95 6.73 -8.67
N TYR A 160 4.36 6.83 -9.94
CA TYR A 160 5.53 6.15 -10.50
C TYR A 160 6.69 7.10 -10.82
N ALA A 161 6.67 8.34 -10.32
CA ALA A 161 7.72 9.32 -10.57
C ALA A 161 9.12 8.84 -10.12
N ASP A 162 9.18 8.01 -9.08
CA ASP A 162 10.39 7.45 -8.50
C ASP A 162 10.56 5.94 -8.78
N VAL A 163 10.00 5.44 -9.89
CA VAL A 163 10.00 4.01 -10.24
C VAL A 163 11.39 3.44 -10.53
N VAL A 164 12.31 4.28 -10.99
CA VAL A 164 13.65 3.85 -11.37
C VAL A 164 14.48 3.54 -10.13
N GLN A 165 14.97 2.31 -10.06
CA GLN A 165 15.78 1.82 -8.96
C GLN A 165 17.23 1.63 -9.40
N GLU A 166 18.16 1.84 -8.48
CA GLU A 166 19.58 1.66 -8.64
C GLU A 166 20.03 0.30 -8.10
N SER A 167 20.98 -0.35 -8.79
CA SER A 167 21.63 -1.55 -8.28
C SER A 167 22.93 -1.19 -7.60
N PRO A 168 23.21 -1.65 -6.38
CA PRO A 168 24.50 -1.50 -5.73
C PRO A 168 25.55 -2.46 -6.31
N ARG A 169 25.14 -3.38 -7.20
CA ARG A 169 25.99 -4.43 -7.77
C ARG A 169 26.46 -4.03 -9.16
N SER A 170 27.77 -4.19 -9.41
CA SER A 170 28.39 -3.96 -10.71
C SER A 170 28.25 -5.14 -11.67
N VAL A 171 28.06 -6.35 -11.15
CA VAL A 171 27.98 -7.56 -11.94
C VAL A 171 26.55 -7.76 -12.46
N GLN A 172 26.41 -7.98 -13.77
CA GLN A 172 25.15 -8.30 -14.39
C GLN A 172 24.75 -9.75 -14.10
N LYS A 173 23.78 -9.93 -13.21
CA LYS A 173 23.20 -11.23 -12.83
C LYS A 173 21.67 -11.12 -12.84
N GLY A 174 21.04 -12.29 -12.78
CA GLY A 174 19.58 -12.42 -12.80
C GLY A 174 19.07 -12.78 -14.20
N TYR A 175 17.98 -13.51 -14.23
CA TYR A 175 17.35 -14.01 -15.43
C TYR A 175 15.93 -13.43 -15.53
N VAL A 176 15.58 -13.01 -16.73
CA VAL A 176 14.23 -12.55 -17.08
C VAL A 176 13.85 -13.20 -18.39
N LYS A 177 12.70 -13.85 -18.43
CA LYS A 177 12.10 -14.41 -19.64
C LYS A 177 10.71 -13.82 -19.81
N ALA A 178 10.39 -13.34 -20.99
CA ALA A 178 9.05 -12.93 -21.37
C ALA A 178 8.57 -13.86 -22.49
N THR A 179 7.44 -14.50 -22.27
CA THR A 179 6.80 -15.38 -23.25
C THR A 179 5.49 -14.76 -23.69
N PHE A 180 5.28 -14.62 -24.98
CA PHE A 180 4.02 -14.18 -25.56
C PHE A 180 3.21 -15.44 -25.91
N LEU A 181 2.04 -15.56 -25.31
CA LEU A 181 1.11 -16.66 -25.57
C LEU A 181 0.15 -16.21 -26.66
N GLU A 182 -0.01 -17.06 -27.70
CA GLU A 182 -1.00 -16.84 -28.75
C GLU A 182 -2.20 -17.77 -28.47
N PRO A 183 -3.43 -17.22 -28.33
CA PRO A 183 -4.60 -18.07 -28.14
C PRO A 183 -4.79 -18.97 -29.36
N ASP A 184 -5.10 -20.22 -29.13
CA ASP A 184 -5.51 -21.16 -30.16
C ASP A 184 -7.02 -21.47 -30.05
N GLU A 185 -7.57 -22.25 -30.97
CA GLU A 185 -9.00 -22.57 -30.99
C GLU A 185 -9.42 -23.52 -29.84
N GLU A 186 -8.47 -24.23 -29.22
CA GLU A 186 -8.74 -25.23 -28.18
C GLU A 186 -8.49 -24.74 -26.76
N HIS A 187 -7.62 -23.72 -26.59
CA HIS A 187 -7.18 -23.25 -25.26
C HIS A 187 -7.30 -21.74 -25.14
N ASP A 188 -7.88 -21.32 -24.04
CA ASP A 188 -7.88 -19.90 -23.66
C ASP A 188 -6.52 -19.47 -23.06
N TYR A 189 -6.36 -18.18 -22.76
CA TYR A 189 -5.11 -17.65 -22.16
C TYR A 189 -4.76 -18.30 -20.81
N THR A 190 -5.76 -18.75 -20.06
CA THR A 190 -5.56 -19.35 -18.75
C THR A 190 -4.96 -20.74 -18.92
N ASP A 191 -5.53 -21.54 -19.82
CA ASP A 191 -5.05 -22.89 -20.12
C ASP A 191 -3.63 -22.86 -20.66
N GLN A 192 -3.35 -21.99 -21.63
CA GLN A 192 -2.01 -21.82 -22.19
C GLN A 192 -0.98 -21.37 -21.14
N THR A 193 -1.38 -20.50 -20.21
CA THR A 193 -0.52 -20.09 -19.10
C THR A 193 -0.17 -21.27 -18.21
N LEU A 194 -1.15 -22.12 -17.87
CA LEU A 194 -0.93 -23.30 -17.04
C LEU A 194 -0.03 -24.34 -17.75
N ILE A 195 -0.23 -24.55 -19.06
CA ILE A 195 0.62 -25.44 -19.86
C ILE A 195 2.05 -24.93 -19.88
N SER A 196 2.25 -23.65 -20.20
CA SER A 196 3.58 -23.03 -20.25
C SER A 196 4.31 -23.07 -18.91
N LEU A 197 3.59 -22.85 -17.80
CA LEU A 197 4.16 -22.98 -16.46
C LEU A 197 4.54 -24.43 -16.11
N GLY A 198 3.74 -25.42 -16.56
CA GLY A 198 4.04 -26.83 -16.35
C GLY A 198 5.27 -27.33 -17.12
N GLU A 199 5.63 -26.69 -18.23
CA GLU A 199 6.84 -27.01 -18.99
C GLU A 199 8.13 -26.41 -18.38
N GLU A 200 8.02 -25.42 -17.51
CA GLU A 200 9.16 -24.71 -16.90
C GLU A 200 9.54 -25.23 -15.50
N VAL A 201 8.72 -26.10 -14.89
CA VAL A 201 8.95 -26.72 -13.58
C VAL A 201 9.57 -28.12 -13.76
#